data_c3502622a8925c5cf09f7b77aa23cc2c
#
_entry.id   c3502622a8925c5cf09f7b77aa23cc2c
#
_cell.length_a   1.000
_cell.length_b   1.000
_cell.length_c   1.000
_cell.angle_alpha   90.00
_cell.angle_beta   90.00
_cell.angle_gamma   90.00
#
_symmetry.space_group_name_H-M   'P 1'
#
loop_
_entity.id
_entity.type
_entity.pdbx_description
1 polymer ?
#
loop_
_entity_poly.entity_id
_entity_poly.type
_entity_poly.pdbx_seq_one_letter_code
_entity_poly.pdbx_strand_id
1 'polypeptide(L)'
;MMKSSDMEKVETILNKIKYLNEDIRHLLQAKQEGIGDACIRINHRFYEMDGNIVQTILDKYNSELNENIKELEKLGVEYVNEAA
;
A
#
# COMPACT_ATOMS: atom_id res chain seq x y z
N MET A 1 -10.96 -26.48 5.30
CA MET A 1 -10.08 -26.63 4.13
C MET A 1 -10.34 -25.47 3.16
N MET A 2 -9.29 -24.83 2.67
CA MET A 2 -9.40 -23.73 1.73
C MET A 2 -9.80 -24.26 0.34
N LYS A 3 -10.79 -23.63 -0.27
CA LYS A 3 -11.24 -23.97 -1.63
C LYS A 3 -10.32 -23.36 -2.68
N SER A 4 -10.34 -23.88 -3.91
CA SER A 4 -9.54 -23.32 -5.01
C SER A 4 -9.84 -21.84 -5.26
N SER A 5 -11.10 -21.44 -5.16
CA SER A 5 -11.51 -20.04 -5.29
C SER A 5 -10.92 -19.16 -4.19
N ASP A 6 -10.73 -19.69 -2.98
CA ASP A 6 -10.10 -18.97 -1.88
C ASP A 6 -8.61 -18.80 -2.12
N MET A 7 -7.95 -19.77 -2.76
CA MET A 7 -6.53 -19.66 -3.12
C MET A 7 -6.30 -18.53 -4.12
N GLU A 8 -7.17 -18.38 -5.11
CA GLU A 8 -7.10 -17.26 -6.05
C GLU A 8 -7.27 -15.91 -5.36
N LYS A 9 -8.21 -15.83 -4.42
CA LYS A 9 -8.40 -14.62 -3.61
C LYS A 9 -7.17 -14.31 -2.78
N VAL A 10 -6.56 -15.32 -2.16
CA VAL A 10 -5.33 -15.17 -1.38
C VAL A 10 -4.21 -14.62 -2.25
N GLU A 11 -3.99 -15.17 -3.43
CA GLU A 11 -2.95 -14.69 -4.35
C GLU A 11 -3.19 -13.23 -4.75
N THR A 12 -4.44 -12.87 -5.07
CA THR A 12 -4.80 -11.50 -5.43
C THR A 12 -4.51 -10.55 -4.28
N ILE A 13 -4.88 -10.93 -3.06
CA ILE A 13 -4.65 -10.09 -1.88
C ILE A 13 -3.16 -9.96 -1.58
N LEU A 14 -2.40 -11.05 -1.68
CA LEU A 14 -0.94 -11.01 -1.48
C LEU A 14 -0.25 -10.10 -2.49
N ASN A 15 -0.70 -10.11 -3.74
CA ASN A 15 -0.17 -9.20 -4.75
C ASN A 15 -0.49 -7.74 -4.43
N LYS A 16 -1.70 -7.44 -3.97
CA LYS A 16 -2.07 -6.09 -3.53
C LYS A 16 -1.19 -5.62 -2.37
N ILE A 17 -0.96 -6.50 -1.39
CA ILE A 17 -0.11 -6.20 -0.24
C ILE A 17 1.31 -5.90 -0.71
N LYS A 18 1.84 -6.68 -1.63
CA LYS A 18 3.18 -6.47 -2.19
C LYS A 18 3.31 -5.08 -2.82
N TYR A 19 2.36 -4.69 -3.66
CA TYR A 19 2.38 -3.38 -4.31
C TYR A 19 2.21 -2.25 -3.31
N LEU A 20 1.32 -2.41 -2.33
CA LEU A 20 1.13 -1.41 -1.27
C LEU A 20 2.42 -1.21 -0.47
N ASN A 21 3.11 -2.28 -0.11
CA ASN A 21 4.38 -2.20 0.61
C ASN A 21 5.47 -1.50 -0.22
N GLU A 22 5.54 -1.77 -1.51
CA GLU A 22 6.48 -1.09 -2.41
C GLU A 22 6.17 0.41 -2.47
N ASP A 23 4.91 0.78 -2.65
CA ASP A 23 4.50 2.18 -2.73
C ASP A 23 4.75 2.91 -1.41
N ILE A 24 4.45 2.28 -0.29
CA ILE A 24 4.71 2.85 1.05
C ILE A 24 6.20 3.11 1.22
N ARG A 25 7.05 2.16 0.84
CA ARG A 25 8.50 2.31 0.94
C ARG A 25 9.00 3.48 0.08
N HIS A 26 8.50 3.62 -1.15
CA HIS A 26 8.87 4.73 -2.03
C HIS A 26 8.44 6.07 -1.44
N LEU A 27 7.25 6.15 -0.88
CA LEU A 27 6.76 7.37 -0.24
C LEU A 27 7.54 7.74 1.00
N LEU A 28 7.91 6.75 1.82
CA LEU A 28 8.75 6.97 3.00
C LEU A 28 10.14 7.47 2.61
N GLN A 29 10.72 6.91 1.57
CA GLN A 29 12.02 7.34 1.06
C GLN A 29 11.95 8.78 0.57
N ALA A 30 10.93 9.13 -0.19
CA ALA A 30 10.73 10.50 -0.66
C ALA A 30 10.59 11.49 0.49
N LYS A 31 9.87 11.09 1.55
CA LYS A 31 9.69 11.91 2.75
C LYS A 31 11.01 12.15 3.49
N GLN A 32 11.88 11.13 3.56
CA GLN A 32 13.18 11.23 4.24
C GLN A 32 14.19 12.05 3.45
N GLU A 33 14.23 11.90 2.14
CA GLU A 33 15.20 12.57 1.26
C GLU A 33 14.79 13.99 0.87
N GLY A 34 13.58 14.38 1.22
CA GLY A 34 12.98 15.62 0.75
C GLY A 34 12.17 15.39 -0.52
N ILE A 35 11.15 16.22 -0.71
CA ILE A 35 10.14 15.99 -1.74
C ILE A 35 10.42 16.80 -3.02
N GLY A 36 11.60 17.40 -3.15
CA GLY A 36 12.03 18.36 -4.16
C GLY A 36 11.31 18.29 -5.51
N ASP A 37 11.37 17.15 -6.20
CA ASP A 37 10.80 16.99 -7.55
C ASP A 37 9.53 16.14 -7.57
N ALA A 38 9.01 15.75 -6.40
CA ALA A 38 7.81 14.94 -6.35
C ALA A 38 6.58 15.76 -6.72
N CYS A 39 5.72 15.20 -7.56
CA CYS A 39 4.49 15.85 -7.96
C CYS A 39 3.35 14.83 -8.13
N ILE A 40 2.13 15.33 -8.02
CA ILE A 40 0.91 14.56 -8.29
C ILE A 40 0.34 15.00 -9.63
N ARG A 41 0.02 14.04 -10.49
CA ARG A 41 -0.63 14.33 -11.76
C ARG A 41 -2.12 14.03 -11.65
N ILE A 42 -2.94 15.06 -11.88
CA ILE A 42 -4.40 14.92 -11.92
C ILE A 42 -4.88 15.63 -13.19
N ASN A 43 -5.55 14.89 -14.08
CA ASN A 43 -6.12 15.43 -15.33
C ASN A 43 -5.11 16.26 -16.14
N HIS A 44 -3.92 15.72 -16.35
CA HIS A 44 -2.81 16.35 -17.09
C HIS A 44 -2.19 17.57 -16.42
N ARG A 45 -2.57 17.87 -15.18
CA ARG A 45 -1.93 18.91 -14.38
C ARG A 45 -1.06 18.30 -13.30
N PHE A 46 0.08 18.94 -13.04
CA PHE A 46 1.00 18.54 -11.98
C PHE A 46 0.84 19.48 -10.79
N TYR A 47 0.76 18.88 -9.61
CA TYR A 47 0.68 19.60 -8.34
C TYR A 47 1.87 19.19 -7.49
N GLU A 48 2.49 20.17 -6.84
CA GLU A 48 3.61 19.88 -5.94
C GLU A 48 3.12 19.07 -4.74
N MET A 49 3.93 18.07 -4.35
CA MET A 49 3.69 17.32 -3.13
C MET A 49 4.45 17.96 -1.98
N ASP A 50 3.80 18.08 -0.82
CA ASP A 50 4.45 18.43 0.43
C ASP A 50 4.39 17.26 1.42
N GLY A 51 5.01 17.43 2.60
CA GLY A 51 5.03 16.40 3.62
C GLY A 51 3.64 15.99 4.12
N ASN A 52 2.70 16.93 4.14
CA ASN A 52 1.33 16.67 4.58
C ASN A 52 0.58 15.80 3.56
N ILE A 53 0.77 16.07 2.27
CA ILE A 53 0.16 15.27 1.20
C ILE A 53 0.73 13.86 1.23
N VAL A 54 2.04 13.72 1.35
CA VAL A 54 2.69 12.41 1.44
C VAL A 54 2.16 11.62 2.63
N GLN A 55 2.02 12.28 3.79
CA GLN A 55 1.49 11.62 4.98
C GLN A 55 0.05 11.16 4.78
N THR A 56 -0.78 11.95 4.13
CA THR A 56 -2.16 11.58 3.81
C THR A 56 -2.21 10.33 2.92
N ILE A 57 -1.36 10.27 1.91
CA ILE A 57 -1.28 9.12 1.02
C ILE A 57 -0.78 7.88 1.78
N LEU A 58 0.24 8.06 2.64
CA LEU A 58 0.74 6.98 3.49
C LEU A 58 -0.34 6.42 4.40
N ASP A 59 -1.13 7.29 5.04
CA ASP A 59 -2.22 6.89 5.92
C ASP A 59 -3.27 6.07 5.15
N LYS A 60 -3.61 6.51 3.94
CA LYS A 60 -4.53 5.79 3.08
C LYS A 60 -4.00 4.40 2.72
N TYR A 61 -2.75 4.31 2.30
CA TYR A 61 -2.14 3.03 1.92
C TYR A 61 -1.99 2.08 3.11
N ASN A 62 -1.65 2.61 4.28
CA ASN A 62 -1.59 1.81 5.50
C ASN A 62 -2.97 1.26 5.88
N SER A 63 -4.03 2.05 5.72
CA SER A 63 -5.40 1.58 5.95
C SER A 63 -5.78 0.46 4.98
N GLU A 64 -5.47 0.64 3.69
CA GLU A 64 -5.73 -0.41 2.69
C GLU A 64 -4.94 -1.68 2.97
N LEU A 65 -3.68 -1.53 3.40
CA LEU A 65 -2.83 -2.66 3.77
C LEU A 65 -3.45 -3.45 4.92
N ASN A 66 -3.89 -2.76 5.97
CA ASN A 66 -4.53 -3.40 7.12
C ASN A 66 -5.82 -4.11 6.73
N GLU A 67 -6.63 -3.52 5.85
CA GLU A 67 -7.85 -4.15 5.35
C GLU A 67 -7.55 -5.44 4.58
N ASN A 68 -6.52 -5.43 3.74
CA ASN A 68 -6.10 -6.61 2.99
C ASN A 68 -5.58 -7.71 3.92
N ILE A 69 -4.83 -7.36 4.95
CA ILE A 69 -4.35 -8.31 5.96
C ILE A 69 -5.54 -8.96 6.69
N LYS A 70 -6.54 -8.16 7.06
CA LYS A 70 -7.76 -8.68 7.69
C LYS A 70 -8.52 -9.64 6.77
N GLU A 71 -8.58 -9.34 5.48
CA GLU A 71 -9.20 -10.25 4.51
C GLU A 71 -8.46 -11.59 4.44
N LEU A 72 -7.13 -11.58 4.50
CA LEU A 72 -6.34 -12.81 4.57
C LEU A 72 -6.66 -13.61 5.82
N GLU A 73 -6.77 -12.95 6.97
CA GLU A 73 -7.11 -13.60 8.22
C GLU A 73 -8.49 -14.27 8.16
N LYS A 74 -9.47 -13.63 7.52
CA LYS A 74 -10.80 -14.21 7.29
C LYS A 74 -10.74 -15.47 6.43
N LEU A 75 -9.78 -15.54 5.52
CA LEU A 75 -9.56 -16.72 4.67
C LEU A 75 -8.69 -17.78 5.34
N GLY A 76 -8.31 -17.58 6.62
CA GLY A 76 -7.51 -18.53 7.37
C GLY A 76 -6.00 -18.42 7.12
N VAL A 77 -5.55 -17.32 6.54
CA VAL A 77 -4.13 -17.08 6.29
C VAL A 77 -3.58 -16.11 7.31
N GLU A 78 -2.57 -16.54 8.05
CA GLU A 78 -1.83 -15.65 8.94
C GLU A 78 -0.75 -14.93 8.14
N TYR A 79 -0.76 -13.61 8.16
CA TYR A 79 0.20 -12.79 7.44
C TYR A 79 0.97 -11.91 8.41
N VAL A 80 2.29 -11.99 8.35
CA VAL A 80 3.18 -11.11 9.11
C VAL A 80 3.78 -10.10 8.13
N ASN A 81 3.49 -8.82 8.34
CA ASN A 81 4.03 -7.75 7.51
C ASN A 81 5.41 -7.34 8.03
N GLU A 82 6.46 -7.77 7.35
CA GLU A 82 7.86 -7.47 7.71
C GLU A 82 8.38 -6.20 7.04
N ALA A 83 7.58 -5.54 6.21
CA ALA A 83 8.00 -4.37 5.45
C ALA A 83 7.82 -3.05 6.23
N ALA A 84 8.13 -3.08 7.50
CA ALA A 84 8.03 -1.90 8.36
C ALA A 84 9.21 -0.94 8.15
#